data_4918e0c1416a53509bde6c3eb05fd416
#
_entry.id   4918e0c1416a53509bde6c3eb05fd416
#
_cell.length_a   1.000
_cell.length_b   1.000
_cell.length_c   1.000
_cell.angle_alpha   90.00
_cell.angle_beta   90.00
_cell.angle_gamma   90.00
#
_symmetry.space_group_name_H-M   'P 1'
#
loop_
_entity.id
_entity.type
_entity.pdbx_description
1 polymer ?
#
loop_
_entity_poly.entity_id
_entity_poly.type
_entity_poly.pdbx_seq_one_letter_code
_entity_poly.pdbx_strand_id
1 'polypeptide(L)'
;LHEEVLSESLMQKQYAEGCRFLFVFDTVWLTQRPVSLKRVQFIYEALLAMPFEIEIVYGDAAEVLKQQVRQHPGLMGKVIAPKDPELAIRVEGVASEVGVSVLERPRWFASSEKKFSRFFKFYNSVRSEALQAARSHKGEL
;
A
#
# COMPACT_ATOMS: atom_id res chain seq x y z
N LEU A 1 3.69 -4.68 -1.22
CA LEU A 1 4.51 -4.43 -2.35
C LEU A 1 3.72 -3.90 -3.49
N HIS A 2 2.69 -3.63 -3.97
CA HIS A 2 2.32 -3.32 -5.34
C HIS A 2 0.84 -3.05 -5.56
N GLU A 3 -0.03 -3.56 -4.76
CA GLU A 3 -1.45 -3.19 -4.81
C GLU A 3 -1.63 -1.75 -4.33
N GLU A 4 -0.66 -1.26 -3.54
CA GLU A 4 -0.67 0.07 -2.96
C GLU A 4 -0.32 1.16 -3.98
N VAL A 5 0.45 0.81 -4.98
CA VAL A 5 0.73 1.68 -6.13
C VAL A 5 -0.55 2.08 -6.86
N LEU A 6 -1.59 1.26 -6.75
CA LEU A 6 -2.89 1.50 -7.37
C LEU A 6 -3.85 2.32 -6.48
N SER A 7 -3.43 2.70 -5.28
CA SER A 7 -4.22 3.52 -4.35
C SER A 7 -3.96 5.01 -4.54
N GLU A 8 -4.16 5.49 -5.76
CA GLU A 8 -3.89 6.88 -6.15
C GLU A 8 -4.56 7.92 -5.24
N SER A 9 -5.80 7.72 -4.85
CA SER A 9 -6.54 8.66 -3.98
C SER A 9 -5.90 8.81 -2.59
N LEU A 10 -5.41 7.71 -1.99
CA LEU A 10 -4.74 7.76 -0.71
C LEU A 10 -3.39 8.46 -0.82
N MET A 11 -2.62 8.15 -1.86
CA MET A 11 -1.33 8.78 -2.13
C MET A 11 -1.50 10.27 -2.44
N GLN A 12 -2.51 10.65 -3.20
CA GLN A 12 -2.82 12.04 -3.52
C GLN A 12 -3.13 12.87 -2.27
N LYS A 13 -3.89 12.30 -1.32
CA LYS A 13 -4.13 12.92 -0.02
C LYS A 13 -2.83 13.13 0.76
N GLN A 14 -1.98 12.12 0.85
CA GLN A 14 -0.69 12.23 1.55
C GLN A 14 0.25 13.23 0.86
N TYR A 15 0.23 13.29 -0.47
CA TYR A 15 1.01 14.26 -1.24
C TYR A 15 0.57 15.71 -0.94
N ALA A 16 -0.74 15.95 -0.86
CA ALA A 16 -1.28 17.26 -0.48
C ALA A 16 -0.89 17.67 0.96
N GLU A 17 -0.62 16.69 1.84
CA GLU A 17 -0.07 16.90 3.18
C GLU A 17 1.46 17.13 3.20
N GLY A 18 2.12 17.16 2.04
CA GLY A 18 3.57 17.38 1.90
C GLY A 18 4.42 16.14 2.12
N CYS A 19 3.84 14.95 2.05
CA CYS A 19 4.60 13.70 2.17
C CYS A 19 5.49 13.46 0.95
N ARG A 20 6.70 12.95 1.19
CA ARG A 20 7.58 12.38 0.17
C ARG A 20 7.33 10.88 0.09
N PHE A 21 7.41 10.35 -1.12
CA PHE A 21 7.15 8.93 -1.35
C PHE A 21 8.44 8.16 -1.59
N LEU A 22 8.53 7.01 -0.94
CA LEU A 22 9.58 6.03 -1.14
C LEU A 22 8.94 4.67 -1.44
N PHE A 23 9.35 4.03 -2.51
CA PHE A 23 8.99 2.65 -2.82
C PHE A 23 10.21 1.75 -2.75
N VAL A 24 10.13 0.69 -1.96
CA VAL A 24 11.24 -0.26 -1.81
C VAL A 24 10.87 -1.59 -2.47
N PHE A 25 11.65 -1.99 -3.47
CA PHE A 25 11.69 -3.38 -3.91
C PHE A 25 12.47 -4.20 -2.88
N ASP A 26 11.74 -4.77 -1.91
CA ASP A 26 12.33 -5.49 -0.78
C ASP A 26 12.99 -6.81 -1.23
N THR A 27 14.31 -6.86 -1.16
CA THR A 27 15.11 -8.01 -1.58
C THR A 27 14.81 -9.26 -0.77
N VAL A 28 14.51 -9.12 0.51
CA VAL A 28 14.16 -10.24 1.39
C VAL A 28 12.83 -10.86 0.96
N TRP A 29 11.83 -10.01 0.72
CA TRP A 29 10.53 -10.46 0.24
C TRP A 29 10.61 -11.11 -1.15
N LEU A 30 11.32 -10.48 -2.08
CA LEU A 30 11.48 -10.99 -3.44
C LEU A 30 12.25 -12.33 -3.50
N THR A 31 13.16 -12.57 -2.56
CA THR A 31 13.88 -13.83 -2.45
C THR A 31 12.99 -14.94 -1.88
N GLN A 32 12.18 -14.63 -0.89
CA GLN A 32 11.26 -15.59 -0.27
C GLN A 32 10.07 -15.92 -1.16
N ARG A 33 9.66 -14.98 -1.99
CA ARG A 33 8.52 -15.09 -2.89
C ARG A 33 8.91 -14.67 -4.30
N PRO A 34 9.29 -15.63 -5.14
CA PRO A 34 9.69 -15.34 -6.53
C PRO A 34 8.53 -14.68 -7.28
N VAL A 35 8.75 -13.46 -7.69
CA VAL A 35 7.82 -12.66 -8.47
C VAL A 35 8.30 -12.66 -9.92
N SER A 36 7.40 -12.83 -10.88
CA SER A 36 7.79 -12.81 -12.29
C SER A 36 8.33 -11.43 -12.69
N LEU A 37 9.29 -11.42 -13.61
CA LEU A 37 9.85 -10.17 -14.15
C LEU A 37 8.77 -9.25 -14.72
N LYS A 38 7.76 -9.81 -15.40
CA LYS A 38 6.62 -9.05 -15.92
C LYS A 38 5.86 -8.30 -14.83
N ARG A 39 5.72 -8.90 -13.65
CA ARG A 39 5.06 -8.25 -12.51
C ARG A 39 5.92 -7.14 -11.92
N VAL A 40 7.23 -7.35 -11.82
CA VAL A 40 8.17 -6.29 -11.38
C VAL A 40 8.14 -5.12 -12.35
N GLN A 41 8.18 -5.41 -13.65
CA GLN A 41 8.07 -4.38 -14.71
C GLN A 41 6.76 -3.61 -14.61
N PHE A 42 5.63 -4.31 -14.46
CA PHE A 42 4.32 -3.67 -14.30
C PHE A 42 4.28 -2.71 -13.10
N ILE A 43 4.83 -3.13 -11.96
CA ILE A 43 4.90 -2.28 -10.76
C ILE A 43 5.76 -1.04 -11.03
N TYR A 44 6.92 -1.24 -11.64
CA TYR A 44 7.84 -0.15 -11.97
C TYR A 44 7.20 0.87 -12.92
N GLU A 45 6.57 0.41 -13.99
CA GLU A 45 5.85 1.26 -14.94
C GLU A 45 4.68 2.00 -14.26
N ALA A 46 3.94 1.35 -13.36
CA ALA A 46 2.88 1.97 -12.60
C ALA A 46 3.40 3.08 -11.66
N LEU A 47 4.56 2.88 -11.04
CA LEU A 47 5.22 3.91 -10.22
C LEU A 47 5.63 5.11 -11.05
N LEU A 48 6.18 4.89 -12.25
CA LEU A 48 6.57 5.97 -13.16
C LEU A 48 5.37 6.75 -13.72
N ALA A 49 4.21 6.13 -13.78
CA ALA A 49 2.97 6.77 -14.25
C ALA A 49 2.28 7.62 -13.18
N MET A 50 2.73 7.58 -11.92
CA MET A 50 2.14 8.38 -10.85
C MET A 50 2.37 9.89 -11.07
N PRO A 51 1.39 10.75 -10.73
CA PRO A 51 1.48 12.20 -10.94
C PRO A 51 2.35 12.93 -9.89
N PHE A 52 3.13 12.22 -9.10
CA PHE A 52 4.02 12.76 -8.07
C PHE A 52 5.34 11.99 -8.06
N GLU A 53 6.37 12.64 -7.56
CA GLU A 53 7.71 12.05 -7.48
C GLU A 53 7.76 10.94 -6.43
N ILE A 54 8.28 9.78 -6.85
CA ILE A 54 8.48 8.60 -6.00
C ILE A 54 9.94 8.18 -6.10
N GLU A 55 10.65 8.16 -4.98
CA GLU A 55 11.96 7.56 -4.90
C GLU A 55 11.82 6.03 -4.94
N ILE A 56 12.50 5.37 -5.88
CA ILE A 56 12.44 3.92 -6.04
C ILE A 56 13.79 3.33 -5.65
N VAL A 57 13.78 2.46 -4.65
CA VAL A 57 14.99 1.82 -4.10
C VAL A 57 14.85 0.29 -4.18
N TYR A 58 15.96 -0.37 -4.47
CA TYR A 58 16.09 -1.82 -4.39
C TYR A 58 17.01 -2.18 -3.23
N GLY A 59 16.52 -2.93 -2.23
CA GLY A 59 17.29 -3.28 -1.05
C GLY A 59 16.46 -3.94 0.05
N ASP A 60 17.09 -4.24 1.17
CA ASP A 60 16.36 -4.67 2.38
C ASP A 60 15.54 -3.50 2.92
N ALA A 61 14.22 -3.68 3.01
CA ALA A 61 13.31 -2.61 3.39
C ALA A 61 13.60 -2.05 4.80
N ALA A 62 14.02 -2.91 5.74
CA ALA A 62 14.35 -2.48 7.08
C ALA A 62 15.59 -1.57 7.09
N GLU A 63 16.64 -1.96 6.37
CA GLU A 63 17.88 -1.17 6.29
C GLU A 63 17.67 0.15 5.54
N VAL A 64 16.93 0.12 4.43
CA VAL A 64 16.57 1.33 3.67
C VAL A 64 15.80 2.31 4.55
N LEU A 65 14.78 1.84 5.28
CA LEU A 65 13.98 2.69 6.15
C LEU A 65 14.78 3.23 7.35
N LYS A 66 15.65 2.42 7.96
CA LYS A 66 16.59 2.88 9.01
C LYS A 66 17.48 3.99 8.51
N GLN A 67 18.01 3.86 7.30
CA GLN A 67 18.85 4.88 6.68
C GLN A 67 18.05 6.17 6.45
N GLN A 68 16.83 6.08 5.92
CA GLN A 68 15.96 7.25 5.69
C GLN A 68 15.63 7.99 7.01
N VAL A 69 15.30 7.26 8.06
CA VAL A 69 15.03 7.86 9.38
C VAL A 69 16.27 8.57 9.95
N ARG A 70 17.46 8.00 9.77
CA ARG A 70 18.72 8.63 10.21
C ARG A 70 19.06 9.88 9.41
N GLN A 71 18.81 9.87 8.09
CA GLN A 71 19.12 10.99 7.20
C GLN A 71 18.15 12.15 7.37
N HIS A 72 16.93 11.87 7.83
CA HIS A 72 15.87 12.86 7.98
C HIS A 72 15.30 12.87 9.41
N PRO A 73 16.11 13.22 10.42
CA PRO A 73 15.63 13.30 11.79
C PRO A 73 14.54 14.37 11.89
N GLY A 74 13.38 13.99 12.41
CA GLY A 74 12.21 14.88 12.50
C GLY A 74 11.12 14.61 11.46
N LEU A 75 11.37 13.78 10.45
CA LEU A 75 10.30 13.28 9.60
C LEU A 75 9.61 12.06 10.25
N MET A 76 8.29 12.05 10.20
CA MET A 76 7.52 10.89 10.61
C MET A 76 7.31 9.97 9.41
N GLY A 77 7.84 8.75 9.51
CA GLY A 77 7.62 7.70 8.53
C GLY A 77 6.21 7.12 8.64
N LYS A 78 5.57 6.89 7.50
CA LYS A 78 4.28 6.22 7.39
C LYS A 78 4.36 5.12 6.34
N VAL A 79 3.80 3.96 6.60
CA VAL A 79 3.70 2.85 5.64
C VAL A 79 2.25 2.42 5.49
N ILE A 80 1.82 2.12 4.28
CA ILE A 80 0.45 1.67 4.03
C ILE A 80 0.36 0.17 4.29
N ALA A 81 -0.62 -0.24 5.09
CA ALA A 81 -0.88 -1.64 5.39
C ALA A 81 -1.24 -2.43 4.11
N PRO A 82 -0.48 -3.47 3.72
CA PRO A 82 -0.79 -4.27 2.56
C PRO A 82 -1.97 -5.21 2.83
N LYS A 83 -2.62 -5.70 1.76
CA LYS A 83 -3.70 -6.68 1.87
C LYS A 83 -3.22 -8.11 2.06
N ASP A 84 -2.04 -8.43 1.54
CA ASP A 84 -1.42 -9.73 1.71
C ASP A 84 -1.05 -9.93 3.19
N PRO A 85 -1.59 -10.95 3.88
CA PRO A 85 -1.37 -11.13 5.32
C PRO A 85 0.10 -11.37 5.69
N GLU A 86 0.85 -12.09 4.85
CA GLU A 86 2.26 -12.35 5.12
C GLU A 86 3.10 -11.10 4.91
N LEU A 87 2.78 -10.32 3.89
CA LEU A 87 3.41 -9.03 3.68
C LEU A 87 3.03 -8.05 4.80
N ALA A 88 1.80 -8.10 5.32
CA ALA A 88 1.37 -7.27 6.45
C ALA A 88 2.22 -7.56 7.69
N ILE A 89 2.42 -8.83 8.04
CA ILE A 89 3.27 -9.23 9.17
C ILE A 89 4.70 -8.70 9.00
N ARG A 90 5.27 -8.80 7.80
CA ARG A 90 6.60 -8.27 7.52
C ARG A 90 6.65 -6.75 7.63
N VAL A 91 5.68 -6.05 7.05
CA VAL A 91 5.60 -4.59 7.11
C VAL A 91 5.45 -4.10 8.54
N GLU A 92 4.60 -4.73 9.34
CA GLU A 92 4.42 -4.41 10.76
C GLU A 92 5.71 -4.64 11.55
N GLY A 93 6.41 -5.75 11.31
CA GLY A 93 7.71 -6.03 11.91
C GLY A 93 8.75 -4.95 11.61
N VAL A 94 8.93 -4.62 10.34
CA VAL A 94 9.86 -3.57 9.90
C VAL A 94 9.44 -2.20 10.45
N ALA A 95 8.16 -1.85 10.38
CA ALA A 95 7.65 -0.58 10.88
C ALA A 95 7.88 -0.40 12.38
N SER A 96 7.66 -1.46 13.16
CA SER A 96 7.92 -1.48 14.61
C SER A 96 9.40 -1.33 14.92
N GLU A 97 10.28 -2.00 14.19
CA GLU A 97 11.73 -1.93 14.38
C GLU A 97 12.28 -0.53 14.09
N VAL A 98 11.73 0.16 13.10
CA VAL A 98 12.20 1.47 12.63
C VAL A 98 11.46 2.64 13.29
N GLY A 99 10.34 2.39 13.97
CA GLY A 99 9.51 3.43 14.56
C GLY A 99 8.64 4.18 13.54
N VAL A 100 8.20 3.50 12.50
CA VAL A 100 7.33 4.02 11.44
C VAL A 100 5.89 3.64 11.73
N SER A 101 4.94 4.55 11.52
CA SER A 101 3.52 4.27 11.74
C SER A 101 2.89 3.54 10.55
N VAL A 102 2.01 2.57 10.85
CA VAL A 102 1.26 1.86 9.82
C VAL A 102 -0.09 2.56 9.61
N LEU A 103 -0.35 2.98 8.37
CA LEU A 103 -1.62 3.55 7.97
C LEU A 103 -2.58 2.46 7.52
N GLU A 104 -3.76 2.43 8.11
CA GLU A 104 -4.82 1.58 7.60
C GLU A 104 -5.30 2.07 6.24
N ARG A 105 -5.54 1.12 5.36
CA ARG A 105 -6.11 1.40 4.05
C ARG A 105 -7.61 1.69 4.16
N PRO A 106 -8.12 2.70 3.45
CA PRO A 106 -9.55 2.90 3.32
C PRO A 106 -10.23 1.64 2.77
N ARG A 107 -11.29 1.20 3.41
CA ARG A 107 -12.08 0.06 2.94
C ARG A 107 -13.20 0.56 2.05
N TRP A 108 -13.42 -0.09 0.93
CA TRP A 108 -14.52 0.23 0.01
C TRP A 108 -15.90 -0.09 0.60
N PHE A 109 -15.93 -1.02 1.56
CA PHE A 109 -17.13 -1.44 2.28
C PHE A 109 -16.72 -2.06 3.62
N ALA A 110 -17.63 -2.10 4.59
CA ALA A 110 -17.38 -2.73 5.87
C ALA A 110 -17.04 -4.22 5.66
N SER A 111 -15.97 -4.69 6.31
CA SER A 111 -15.65 -6.12 6.25
C SER A 111 -16.73 -6.91 6.96
N SER A 112 -17.37 -7.84 6.26
CA SER A 112 -18.23 -8.79 6.91
C SER A 112 -17.39 -9.80 7.69
N GLU A 113 -17.65 -9.96 8.98
CA GLU A 113 -17.06 -11.05 9.78
C GLU A 113 -17.59 -12.42 9.36
N LYS A 114 -18.65 -12.44 8.54
CA LYS A 114 -19.26 -13.66 8.04
C LYS A 114 -18.42 -14.26 6.92
N LYS A 115 -18.03 -15.51 7.09
CA LYS A 115 -17.44 -16.31 5.99
C LYS A 115 -18.53 -16.67 4.98
N PHE A 116 -18.35 -16.26 3.74
CA PHE A 116 -19.26 -16.58 2.66
C PHE A 116 -18.69 -17.73 1.82
N SER A 117 -19.49 -18.76 1.61
CA SER A 117 -19.10 -19.91 0.78
C SER A 117 -19.26 -19.68 -0.72
N ARG A 118 -19.96 -18.61 -1.13
CA ARG A 118 -20.25 -18.28 -2.54
C ARG A 118 -20.17 -16.78 -2.76
N PHE A 119 -19.58 -16.38 -3.90
CA PHE A 119 -19.42 -14.99 -4.31
C PHE A 119 -20.75 -14.19 -4.28
N PHE A 120 -21.83 -14.72 -4.81
CA PHE A 120 -23.10 -13.98 -4.85
C PHE A 120 -23.71 -13.70 -3.49
N LYS A 121 -23.50 -14.55 -2.49
CA LYS A 121 -23.93 -14.27 -1.11
C LYS A 121 -23.14 -13.10 -0.53
N PHE A 122 -21.84 -13.08 -0.74
CA PHE A 122 -20.97 -11.96 -0.37
C PHE A 122 -21.39 -10.68 -1.12
N TYR A 123 -21.49 -10.74 -2.44
CA TYR A 123 -21.87 -9.59 -3.26
C TYR A 123 -23.20 -8.97 -2.83
N ASN A 124 -24.25 -9.77 -2.61
CA ASN A 124 -25.55 -9.27 -2.17
C ASN A 124 -25.52 -8.61 -0.79
N SER A 125 -24.61 -9.01 0.10
CA SER A 125 -24.45 -8.40 1.42
C SER A 125 -23.75 -7.05 1.39
N VAL A 126 -22.88 -6.80 0.41
CA VAL A 126 -22.05 -5.57 0.33
C VAL A 126 -22.43 -4.68 -0.86
N ARG A 127 -23.38 -5.11 -1.70
CA ARG A 127 -23.76 -4.43 -2.94
C ARG A 127 -24.14 -2.97 -2.73
N SER A 128 -24.97 -2.68 -1.72
CA SER A 128 -25.42 -1.30 -1.44
C SER A 128 -24.26 -0.38 -1.07
N GLU A 129 -23.34 -0.84 -0.22
CA GLU A 129 -22.17 -0.09 0.21
C GLU A 129 -21.18 0.10 -0.93
N ALA A 130 -20.93 -0.95 -1.72
CA ALA A 130 -20.05 -0.88 -2.88
C ALA A 130 -20.59 0.09 -3.95
N LEU A 131 -21.90 0.13 -4.18
CA LEU A 131 -22.51 1.07 -5.11
C LEU A 131 -22.52 2.51 -4.58
N GLN A 132 -22.65 2.71 -3.28
CA GLN A 132 -22.53 4.04 -2.67
C GLN A 132 -21.09 4.55 -2.76
N ALA A 133 -20.11 3.72 -2.45
CA ALA A 133 -18.69 4.06 -2.60
C ALA A 133 -18.32 4.44 -4.04
N ALA A 134 -18.83 3.67 -5.02
CA ALA A 134 -18.62 3.97 -6.44
C ALA A 134 -19.28 5.27 -6.91
N ARG A 135 -20.40 5.67 -6.31
CA ARG A 135 -21.09 6.94 -6.63
C ARG A 135 -20.42 8.16 -6.01
N SER A 136 -19.91 8.05 -4.78
CA SER A 136 -19.15 9.14 -4.13
C SER A 136 -17.87 9.45 -4.88
N HIS A 137 -17.16 8.46 -5.40
CA HIS A 137 -15.98 8.69 -6.26
C HIS A 137 -16.29 9.34 -7.61
N LYS A 138 -17.51 9.17 -8.14
CA LYS A 138 -17.93 9.82 -9.41
C LYS A 138 -18.32 11.29 -9.23
N GLY A 139 -18.60 11.74 -8.03
CA GLY A 139 -18.98 13.13 -7.72
C GLY A 139 -17.78 14.05 -7.43
N GLU A 140 -16.57 13.51 -7.33
CA GLU A 140 -15.32 14.26 -7.11
C GLU A 140 -14.49 14.46 -8.38
N LEU A 141 -15.00 14.06 -9.53
CA LEU A 141 -14.46 14.36 -10.85
C LEU A 141 -15.29 15.48 -11.47
#